data_2bd25af477484e75c6526c67dcc257df
#
_entry.id   2bd25af477484e75c6526c67dcc257df
#
_cell.length_a   1.000
_cell.length_b   1.000
_cell.length_c   1.000
_cell.angle_alpha   90.00
_cell.angle_beta   90.00
_cell.angle_gamma   90.00
#
_symmetry.space_group_name_H-M   'P 1'
#
loop_
_entity.id
_entity.type
_entity.pdbx_description
1 polymer ?
#
loop_
_entity_poly.entity_id
_entity_poly.type
_entity_poly.pdbx_seq_one_letter_code
_entity_poly.pdbx_strand_id
1 'polypeptide(L)'
;MSYSSQVKRAGTHRVIKMLLLLTSAVLLASAPTLGQQQYVSRYDLFAGYTFLDSPKVKLFENGFHFQFGVRPKRWYSLGFDYSVSGGSLTLTPNLLTPAWQQQLGGLLQELGAAGQLPPGYTVVVPANSLTQTLTAGPQLAYRHFSKVTLFVRPDLGAIHEVATPQPKDPITKLIVGALTPTGKKTDWTVFYGFGGGIDFLFSKHIALRVQADLVYNHLFSDILQDGRLTTRFSVGPCFNFGKNIPK
;
A
#
# COMPACT_ATOMS: atom_id res chain seq x y z
N MET A 1 -0.07 -6.41 32.78
CA MET A 1 0.91 -5.49 32.14
C MET A 1 1.90 -6.23 31.21
N SER A 2 1.51 -7.24 30.42
CA SER A 2 2.49 -8.03 29.62
C SER A 2 2.06 -8.37 28.19
N TYR A 3 0.89 -7.97 27.73
CA TYR A 3 0.40 -8.37 26.38
C TYR A 3 0.81 -7.39 25.27
N SER A 4 1.09 -6.13 25.58
CA SER A 4 1.43 -5.08 24.61
C SER A 4 2.84 -5.20 24.03
N SER A 5 3.78 -5.83 24.72
CA SER A 5 5.18 -5.95 24.28
C SER A 5 5.40 -7.09 23.26
N GLN A 6 4.57 -8.12 23.29
CA GLN A 6 4.68 -9.27 22.39
C GLN A 6 4.25 -8.95 20.96
N VAL A 7 3.20 -8.14 20.78
CA VAL A 7 2.67 -7.80 19.44
C VAL A 7 3.61 -6.87 18.67
N LYS A 8 4.28 -5.93 19.35
CA LYS A 8 5.29 -5.06 18.73
C LYS A 8 6.51 -5.84 18.22
N ARG A 9 6.95 -6.87 18.97
CA ARG A 9 8.11 -7.71 18.56
C ARG A 9 7.82 -8.57 17.35
N ALA A 10 6.61 -9.10 17.17
CA ALA A 10 6.25 -9.96 16.04
C ALA A 10 6.23 -9.19 14.71
N GLY A 11 5.80 -7.92 14.69
CA GLY A 11 5.81 -7.08 13.49
C GLY A 11 7.23 -6.73 13.05
N THR A 12 8.08 -6.33 13.98
CA THR A 12 9.47 -5.93 13.70
C THR A 12 10.29 -7.12 13.17
N HIS A 13 10.09 -8.33 13.71
CA HIS A 13 10.79 -9.53 13.23
C HIS A 13 10.38 -9.96 11.82
N ARG A 14 9.15 -9.72 11.40
CA ARG A 14 8.70 -10.02 10.02
C ARG A 14 9.33 -9.04 9.02
N VAL A 15 9.37 -7.75 9.35
CA VAL A 15 10.01 -6.73 8.51
C VAL A 15 11.52 -6.97 8.39
N ILE A 16 12.19 -7.31 9.48
CA ILE A 16 13.63 -7.61 9.49
C ILE A 16 13.94 -8.88 8.68
N LYS A 17 13.12 -9.93 8.79
CA LYS A 17 13.28 -11.16 7.97
C LYS A 17 13.04 -10.88 6.49
N MET A 18 12.10 -10.04 6.16
CA MET A 18 11.83 -9.63 4.78
C MET A 18 12.95 -8.77 4.20
N LEU A 19 13.51 -7.85 5.01
CA LEU A 19 14.69 -7.06 4.64
C LEU A 19 15.94 -7.94 4.46
N LEU A 20 16.16 -8.92 5.33
CA LEU A 20 17.27 -9.88 5.24
C LEU A 20 17.13 -10.80 4.03
N LEU A 21 15.93 -11.23 3.66
CA LEU A 21 15.66 -11.97 2.43
C LEU A 21 15.90 -11.11 1.18
N LEU A 22 15.54 -9.83 1.21
CA LEU A 22 15.84 -8.90 0.12
C LEU A 22 17.35 -8.64 -0.02
N THR A 23 18.05 -8.42 1.08
CA THR A 23 19.51 -8.21 1.05
C THR A 23 20.26 -9.46 0.61
N SER A 24 19.82 -10.66 1.00
CA SER A 24 20.42 -11.91 0.52
C SER A 24 20.15 -12.17 -0.96
N ALA A 25 18.97 -11.83 -1.46
CA ALA A 25 18.64 -11.91 -2.89
C ALA A 25 19.48 -10.92 -3.72
N VAL A 26 19.73 -9.72 -3.21
CA VAL A 26 20.61 -8.72 -3.84
C VAL A 26 22.07 -9.17 -3.84
N LEU A 27 22.54 -9.79 -2.76
CA LEU A 27 23.91 -10.32 -2.66
C LEU A 27 24.14 -11.56 -3.56
N LEU A 28 23.14 -12.41 -3.76
CA LEU A 28 23.23 -13.55 -4.69
C LEU A 28 23.16 -13.12 -6.18
N ALA A 29 22.59 -11.94 -6.47
CA ALA A 29 22.58 -11.36 -7.82
C ALA A 29 23.89 -10.63 -8.19
N SER A 30 24.79 -10.45 -7.25
CA SER A 30 26.04 -9.65 -7.40
C SER A 30 27.25 -10.45 -7.90
N ALA A 31 27.06 -11.43 -8.77
CA ALA A 31 28.18 -11.83 -9.64
C ALA A 31 28.45 -10.65 -10.60
N PRO A 32 29.62 -9.99 -10.56
CA PRO A 32 29.89 -8.78 -11.33
C PRO A 32 30.08 -9.13 -12.80
N THR A 33 29.01 -9.24 -13.53
CA THR A 33 29.09 -9.04 -14.98
C THR A 33 28.96 -7.53 -15.22
N LEU A 34 30.08 -6.85 -15.10
CA LEU A 34 30.23 -5.44 -15.50
C LEU A 34 29.98 -5.32 -17.01
N GLY A 35 28.73 -5.24 -17.39
CA GLY A 35 28.33 -5.10 -18.77
C GLY A 35 27.02 -4.35 -18.83
N GLN A 36 27.03 -3.18 -19.47
CA GLN A 36 25.83 -2.42 -19.73
C GLN A 36 24.84 -3.27 -20.53
N GLN A 37 23.55 -3.22 -20.20
CA GLN A 37 22.52 -3.94 -20.94
C GLN A 37 22.57 -3.60 -22.43
N GLN A 38 22.75 -4.63 -23.26
CA GLN A 38 22.84 -4.44 -24.72
C GLN A 38 21.45 -4.18 -25.30
N TYR A 39 20.42 -4.83 -24.76
CA TYR A 39 19.04 -4.71 -25.24
C TYR A 39 18.17 -4.05 -24.17
N VAL A 40 17.50 -2.97 -24.55
CA VAL A 40 16.49 -2.27 -23.74
C VAL A 40 15.27 -2.07 -24.62
N SER A 41 14.21 -2.80 -24.34
CA SER A 41 12.95 -2.74 -25.08
C SER A 41 12.21 -1.42 -24.88
N ARG A 42 11.38 -1.04 -25.86
CA ARG A 42 10.62 0.20 -25.84
C ARG A 42 9.44 0.17 -24.86
N TYR A 43 8.90 -1.01 -24.58
CA TYR A 43 7.75 -1.20 -23.73
C TYR A 43 8.03 -2.21 -22.65
N ASP A 44 7.38 -2.05 -21.49
CA ASP A 44 7.29 -3.07 -20.46
C ASP A 44 5.85 -3.20 -19.95
N LEU A 45 5.52 -4.42 -19.57
CA LEU A 45 4.27 -4.78 -18.94
C LEU A 45 4.60 -5.58 -17.67
N PHE A 46 4.23 -5.06 -16.53
CA PHE A 46 4.33 -5.74 -15.26
C PHE A 46 2.94 -6.20 -14.82
N ALA A 47 2.88 -7.42 -14.29
CA ALA A 47 1.72 -7.95 -13.59
C ALA A 47 2.22 -8.68 -12.35
N GLY A 48 1.81 -8.26 -11.17
CA GLY A 48 2.34 -8.79 -9.93
C GLY A 48 1.34 -8.85 -8.80
N TYR A 49 1.73 -9.54 -7.75
CA TYR A 49 1.03 -9.56 -6.49
C TYR A 49 1.47 -8.36 -5.66
N THR A 50 0.53 -7.74 -4.97
CA THR A 50 0.78 -6.54 -4.16
C THR A 50 0.32 -6.72 -2.74
N PHE A 51 1.08 -6.13 -1.82
CA PHE A 51 0.75 -5.96 -0.41
C PHE A 51 0.67 -4.47 -0.12
N LEU A 52 -0.35 -4.07 0.61
CA LEU A 52 -0.58 -2.70 1.01
C LEU A 52 -0.72 -2.67 2.52
N ASP A 53 0.09 -1.85 3.17
CA ASP A 53 0.13 -1.68 4.62
C ASP A 53 0.02 -0.21 5.00
N SER A 54 -0.94 0.10 5.84
CA SER A 54 -1.11 1.45 6.41
C SER A 54 -1.21 1.33 7.94
N PRO A 55 -0.07 1.48 8.65
CA PRO A 55 0.00 1.22 10.08
C PRO A 55 -0.92 2.09 10.93
N LYS A 56 -1.20 3.33 10.49
CA LYS A 56 -2.06 4.29 11.22
C LYS A 56 -3.44 3.70 11.47
N VAL A 57 -4.03 3.04 10.48
CA VAL A 57 -5.37 2.45 10.56
C VAL A 57 -5.35 0.93 10.68
N LYS A 58 -4.18 0.34 10.91
CA LYS A 58 -3.97 -1.11 10.94
C LYS A 58 -4.54 -1.80 9.70
N LEU A 59 -4.42 -1.13 8.56
CA LEU A 59 -4.85 -1.65 7.26
C LEU A 59 -3.79 -2.62 6.75
N PHE A 60 -4.24 -3.80 6.39
CA PHE A 60 -3.44 -4.77 5.65
C PHE A 60 -4.27 -5.35 4.53
N GLU A 61 -3.81 -5.12 3.31
CA GLU A 61 -4.48 -5.61 2.11
C GLU A 61 -3.51 -6.36 1.22
N ASN A 62 -4.04 -7.21 0.37
CA ASN A 62 -3.29 -7.89 -0.67
C ASN A 62 -4.13 -7.97 -1.95
N GLY A 63 -3.45 -8.08 -3.08
CA GLY A 63 -4.14 -8.05 -4.36
C GLY A 63 -3.20 -8.08 -5.55
N PHE A 64 -3.59 -7.39 -6.61
CA PHE A 64 -2.86 -7.38 -7.87
C PHE A 64 -2.46 -5.97 -8.28
N HIS A 65 -1.32 -5.89 -8.94
CA HIS A 65 -0.75 -4.64 -9.47
C HIS A 65 -0.32 -4.86 -10.91
N PHE A 66 -0.77 -3.96 -11.79
CA PHE A 66 -0.46 -3.94 -13.21
C PHE A 66 0.23 -2.62 -13.54
N GLN A 67 1.29 -2.68 -14.33
CA GLN A 67 1.98 -1.49 -14.80
C GLN A 67 2.33 -1.64 -16.28
N PHE A 68 2.08 -0.60 -17.05
CA PHE A 68 2.53 -0.47 -18.43
C PHE A 68 3.50 0.70 -18.54
N GLY A 69 4.65 0.47 -19.14
CA GLY A 69 5.67 1.49 -19.33
C GLY A 69 6.05 1.68 -20.80
N VAL A 70 6.25 2.94 -21.16
CA VAL A 70 6.81 3.35 -22.44
C VAL A 70 8.15 4.02 -22.19
N ARG A 71 9.20 3.57 -22.87
CA ARG A 71 10.58 4.05 -22.71
C ARG A 71 11.02 4.86 -23.93
N PRO A 72 10.95 6.20 -23.89
CA PRO A 72 11.51 7.05 -24.93
C PRO A 72 13.03 6.98 -24.97
N LYS A 73 13.68 6.81 -23.80
CA LYS A 73 15.14 6.70 -23.64
C LYS A 73 15.48 5.52 -22.71
N ARG A 74 16.73 5.06 -22.75
CA ARG A 74 17.18 3.92 -21.93
C ARG A 74 17.09 4.17 -20.41
N TRP A 75 17.25 5.40 -19.99
CA TRP A 75 17.25 5.81 -18.58
C TRP A 75 15.91 6.38 -18.10
N TYR A 76 14.96 6.61 -19.03
CA TYR A 76 13.70 7.28 -18.76
C TYR A 76 12.52 6.51 -19.37
N SER A 77 11.46 6.33 -18.58
CA SER A 77 10.18 5.81 -19.04
C SER A 77 9.02 6.61 -18.45
N LEU A 78 7.90 6.52 -19.14
CA LEU A 78 6.61 6.97 -18.64
C LEU A 78 5.81 5.71 -18.32
N GLY A 79 5.28 5.62 -17.11
CA GLY A 79 4.50 4.50 -16.63
C GLY A 79 3.07 4.90 -16.31
N PHE A 80 2.19 3.94 -16.50
CA PHE A 80 0.82 3.95 -16.02
C PHE A 80 0.63 2.70 -15.18
N ASP A 81 0.09 2.82 -13.98
CA ASP A 81 -0.17 1.66 -13.14
C ASP A 81 -1.57 1.67 -12.52
N TYR A 82 -2.08 0.47 -12.31
CA TYR A 82 -3.34 0.21 -11.66
C TYR A 82 -3.15 -0.90 -10.64
N SER A 83 -3.65 -0.71 -9.43
CA SER A 83 -3.70 -1.80 -8.46
C SER A 83 -5.09 -1.92 -7.84
N VAL A 84 -5.41 -3.16 -7.45
CA VAL A 84 -6.60 -3.49 -6.67
C VAL A 84 -6.18 -4.42 -5.55
N SER A 85 -6.54 -4.07 -4.33
CA SER A 85 -6.23 -4.84 -3.13
C SER A 85 -7.42 -4.86 -2.19
N GLY A 86 -7.57 -5.95 -1.46
CA GLY A 86 -8.62 -6.12 -0.46
C GLY A 86 -8.05 -6.70 0.82
N GLY A 87 -8.68 -6.36 1.93
CA GLY A 87 -8.24 -6.81 3.24
C GLY A 87 -9.08 -6.28 4.37
N SER A 88 -8.43 -5.96 5.47
CA SER A 88 -9.10 -5.49 6.67
C SER A 88 -8.38 -4.30 7.29
N LEU A 89 -9.16 -3.45 7.92
CA LEU A 89 -8.68 -2.35 8.75
C LEU A 89 -9.38 -2.40 10.10
N THR A 90 -8.83 -1.69 11.09
CA THR A 90 -9.42 -1.60 12.42
C THR A 90 -9.55 -0.14 12.81
N LEU A 91 -10.79 0.29 12.99
CA LEU A 91 -11.10 1.64 13.46
C LEU A 91 -11.16 1.68 14.98
N THR A 92 -10.49 2.67 15.55
CA THR A 92 -10.46 2.96 17.00
C THR A 92 -10.73 4.46 17.21
N PRO A 93 -11.26 4.88 18.36
CA PRO A 93 -11.65 6.27 18.59
C PRO A 93 -10.54 7.29 18.38
N ASN A 94 -9.29 6.93 18.68
CA ASN A 94 -8.13 7.81 18.51
C ASN A 94 -7.79 8.12 17.04
N LEU A 95 -8.38 7.41 16.08
CA LEU A 95 -8.20 7.67 14.66
C LEU A 95 -9.22 8.68 14.12
N LEU A 96 -10.31 8.91 14.83
CA LEU A 96 -11.36 9.83 14.44
C LEU A 96 -10.90 11.28 14.54
N THR A 97 -11.51 12.16 13.79
CA THR A 97 -11.33 13.61 13.95
C THR A 97 -11.77 14.07 15.36
N PRO A 98 -11.26 15.19 15.89
CA PRO A 98 -11.63 15.69 17.23
C PRO A 98 -13.15 15.85 17.40
N ALA A 99 -13.86 16.30 16.35
CA ALA A 99 -15.31 16.44 16.37
C ALA A 99 -16.03 15.10 16.58
N TRP A 100 -15.61 14.07 15.86
CA TRP A 100 -16.16 12.72 16.02
C TRP A 100 -15.77 12.07 17.33
N GLN A 101 -14.55 12.34 17.84
CA GLN A 101 -14.15 11.88 19.18
C GLN A 101 -15.04 12.46 20.27
N GLN A 102 -15.37 13.74 20.17
CA GLN A 102 -16.25 14.42 21.15
C GLN A 102 -17.67 13.86 21.07
N GLN A 103 -18.24 13.68 19.89
CA GLN A 103 -19.57 13.09 19.72
C GLN A 103 -19.63 11.66 20.25
N LEU A 104 -18.62 10.85 19.94
CA LEU A 104 -18.52 9.49 20.43
C LEU A 104 -18.37 9.46 21.97
N GLY A 105 -17.58 10.37 22.52
CA GLY A 105 -17.41 10.52 23.98
C GLY A 105 -18.74 10.84 24.67
N GLY A 106 -19.52 11.77 24.14
CA GLY A 106 -20.87 12.12 24.64
C GLY A 106 -21.81 10.90 24.61
N LEU A 107 -21.88 10.21 23.48
CA LEU A 107 -22.71 8.99 23.34
C LEU A 107 -22.33 7.90 24.35
N LEU A 108 -21.02 7.66 24.53
CA LEU A 108 -20.55 6.67 25.50
C LEU A 108 -20.85 7.08 26.96
N GLN A 109 -20.79 8.36 27.26
CA GLN A 109 -21.17 8.90 28.58
C GLN A 109 -22.67 8.70 28.85
N GLU A 110 -23.54 8.99 27.90
CA GLU A 110 -24.99 8.76 27.99
C GLU A 110 -25.32 7.28 28.21
N LEU A 111 -24.71 6.38 27.41
CA LEU A 111 -24.87 4.92 27.55
C LEU A 111 -24.36 4.42 28.91
N GLY A 112 -23.26 5.00 29.41
CA GLY A 112 -22.69 4.70 30.73
C GLY A 112 -23.64 5.13 31.86
N ALA A 113 -24.20 6.33 31.78
CA ALA A 113 -25.19 6.85 32.76
C ALA A 113 -26.48 6.02 32.77
N ALA A 114 -26.87 5.48 31.61
CA ALA A 114 -28.02 4.57 31.47
C ALA A 114 -27.72 3.12 31.92
N GLY A 115 -26.49 2.80 32.36
CA GLY A 115 -26.07 1.46 32.77
C GLY A 115 -25.98 0.45 31.59
N GLN A 116 -25.95 0.94 30.37
CA GLN A 116 -25.90 0.10 29.17
C GLN A 116 -24.47 -0.20 28.70
N LEU A 117 -23.46 0.42 29.32
CA LEU A 117 -22.07 0.26 28.95
C LEU A 117 -21.36 -0.72 29.90
N PRO A 118 -20.81 -1.84 29.37
CA PRO A 118 -20.03 -2.76 30.19
C PRO A 118 -18.79 -2.08 30.82
N PRO A 119 -18.36 -2.46 32.03
CA PRO A 119 -17.14 -1.94 32.64
C PRO A 119 -15.91 -2.15 31.73
N GLY A 120 -15.12 -1.11 31.49
CA GLY A 120 -13.90 -1.16 30.66
C GLY A 120 -14.16 -1.30 29.17
N TYR A 121 -15.36 -0.99 28.69
CA TYR A 121 -15.71 -1.06 27.28
C TYR A 121 -14.83 -0.15 26.42
N THR A 122 -14.32 -0.69 25.35
CA THR A 122 -13.53 0.04 24.33
C THR A 122 -14.13 -0.16 22.95
N VAL A 123 -14.32 0.94 22.25
CA VAL A 123 -14.85 0.89 20.88
C VAL A 123 -13.76 0.42 19.91
N VAL A 124 -13.99 -0.72 19.27
CA VAL A 124 -13.12 -1.25 18.22
C VAL A 124 -14.02 -1.78 17.10
N VAL A 125 -13.94 -1.17 15.94
CA VAL A 125 -14.74 -1.55 14.78
C VAL A 125 -13.83 -2.13 13.70
N PRO A 126 -13.80 -3.46 13.52
CA PRO A 126 -13.18 -4.04 12.33
C PRO A 126 -13.98 -3.66 11.08
N ALA A 127 -13.28 -3.48 9.97
CA ALA A 127 -13.92 -3.23 8.69
C ALA A 127 -13.19 -3.98 7.58
N ASN A 128 -13.90 -4.46 6.59
CA ASN A 128 -13.32 -4.95 5.35
C ASN A 128 -13.05 -3.74 4.45
N SER A 129 -11.94 -3.79 3.72
CA SER A 129 -11.54 -2.74 2.80
C SER A 129 -11.27 -3.29 1.41
N LEU A 130 -11.54 -2.45 0.41
CA LEU A 130 -11.16 -2.65 -0.98
C LEU A 130 -10.56 -1.34 -1.48
N THR A 131 -9.28 -1.37 -1.80
CA THR A 131 -8.54 -0.21 -2.28
C THR A 131 -8.17 -0.39 -3.75
N GLN A 132 -8.41 0.65 -4.55
CA GLN A 132 -8.00 0.74 -5.94
C GLN A 132 -7.11 1.96 -6.11
N THR A 133 -6.01 1.84 -6.85
CA THR A 133 -5.14 2.96 -7.18
C THR A 133 -4.94 3.08 -8.67
N LEU A 134 -4.84 4.30 -9.15
CA LEU A 134 -4.52 4.65 -10.52
C LEU A 134 -3.39 5.66 -10.48
N THR A 135 -2.27 5.35 -11.12
CA THR A 135 -1.07 6.19 -11.09
C THR A 135 -0.52 6.39 -12.49
N ALA A 136 0.02 7.56 -12.74
CA ALA A 136 0.82 7.83 -13.94
C ALA A 136 2.01 8.69 -13.56
N GLY A 137 3.17 8.42 -14.18
CA GLY A 137 4.35 9.22 -13.89
C GLY A 137 5.62 8.76 -14.60
N PRO A 138 6.68 9.56 -14.46
CA PRO A 138 7.99 9.22 -14.97
C PRO A 138 8.65 8.16 -14.07
N GLN A 139 9.53 7.36 -14.70
CA GLN A 139 10.40 6.42 -14.01
C GLN A 139 11.83 6.60 -14.54
N LEU A 140 12.77 6.77 -13.63
CA LEU A 140 14.19 6.85 -13.93
C LEU A 140 14.84 5.50 -13.64
N ALA A 141 15.58 4.97 -14.62
CA ALA A 141 16.16 3.64 -14.54
C ALA A 141 17.68 3.66 -14.71
N TYR A 142 18.38 3.03 -13.78
CA TYR A 142 19.82 2.80 -13.83
C TYR A 142 20.10 1.37 -14.33
N ARG A 143 20.75 1.28 -15.51
CA ARG A 143 20.94 0.04 -16.27
C ARG A 143 22.42 -0.28 -16.51
N HIS A 144 23.26 -0.02 -15.51
CA HIS A 144 24.70 -0.26 -15.63
C HIS A 144 25.07 -1.72 -15.46
N PHE A 145 24.17 -2.54 -14.94
CA PHE A 145 24.37 -3.97 -14.76
C PHE A 145 23.71 -4.77 -15.90
N SER A 146 24.33 -5.85 -16.33
CA SER A 146 23.80 -6.67 -17.45
C SER A 146 22.45 -7.34 -17.13
N LYS A 147 22.25 -7.76 -15.89
CA LYS A 147 21.06 -8.53 -15.46
C LYS A 147 20.16 -7.80 -14.46
N VAL A 148 20.53 -6.58 -14.04
CA VAL A 148 19.77 -5.84 -13.03
C VAL A 148 19.50 -4.43 -13.54
N THR A 149 18.25 -3.99 -13.38
CA THR A 149 17.84 -2.59 -13.53
C THR A 149 17.36 -2.09 -12.19
N LEU A 150 17.94 -1.00 -11.71
CA LEU A 150 17.39 -0.25 -10.58
C LEU A 150 16.52 0.87 -11.14
N PHE A 151 15.42 1.16 -10.50
CA PHE A 151 14.59 2.28 -10.90
C PHE A 151 13.99 3.02 -9.70
N VAL A 152 13.70 4.28 -9.92
CA VAL A 152 12.97 5.15 -8.99
C VAL A 152 11.89 5.89 -9.74
N ARG A 153 10.80 6.20 -9.06
CA ARG A 153 9.67 6.92 -9.64
C ARG A 153 8.98 7.80 -8.59
N PRO A 154 8.62 9.04 -8.91
CA PRO A 154 7.60 9.75 -8.18
C PRO A 154 6.24 9.13 -8.54
N ASP A 155 5.37 8.99 -7.54
CA ASP A 155 4.01 8.49 -7.70
C ASP A 155 3.02 9.63 -7.49
N LEU A 156 2.21 9.87 -8.50
CA LEU A 156 1.06 10.78 -8.44
C LEU A 156 -0.14 10.06 -9.01
N GLY A 157 -1.24 10.06 -8.28
CA GLY A 157 -2.41 9.30 -8.73
C GLY A 157 -3.67 9.57 -7.94
N ALA A 158 -4.68 8.77 -8.24
CA ALA A 158 -5.94 8.73 -7.52
C ALA A 158 -6.06 7.39 -6.77
N ILE A 159 -6.61 7.45 -5.58
CA ILE A 159 -6.91 6.29 -4.74
C ILE A 159 -8.38 6.31 -4.37
N HIS A 160 -9.00 5.16 -4.48
CA HIS A 160 -10.38 4.89 -4.11
C HIS A 160 -10.40 3.77 -3.08
N GLU A 161 -11.09 3.99 -1.97
CA GLU A 161 -11.26 2.96 -0.93
C GLU A 161 -12.72 2.82 -0.56
N VAL A 162 -13.16 1.57 -0.43
CA VAL A 162 -14.47 1.20 0.11
C VAL A 162 -14.23 0.48 1.42
N ALA A 163 -14.68 1.06 2.52
CA ALA A 163 -14.65 0.45 3.85
C ALA A 163 -16.04 -0.04 4.24
N THR A 164 -16.14 -1.31 4.61
CA THR A 164 -17.39 -1.95 5.07
C THR A 164 -17.22 -2.36 6.53
N PRO A 165 -17.72 -1.56 7.48
CA PRO A 165 -17.64 -1.88 8.90
C PRO A 165 -18.32 -3.18 9.25
N GLN A 166 -17.75 -3.91 10.22
CA GLN A 166 -18.25 -5.19 10.74
C GLN A 166 -18.48 -5.08 12.25
N PRO A 167 -19.50 -4.34 12.70
CA PRO A 167 -19.76 -4.15 14.13
C PRO A 167 -20.13 -5.48 14.79
N LYS A 168 -19.52 -5.77 15.96
CA LYS A 168 -19.66 -7.06 16.66
C LYS A 168 -20.68 -7.04 17.78
N ASP A 169 -21.05 -5.86 18.27
CA ASP A 169 -21.94 -5.68 19.40
C ASP A 169 -22.98 -4.57 19.13
N PRO A 170 -24.06 -4.47 19.93
CA PRO A 170 -25.10 -3.48 19.74
C PRO A 170 -24.62 -2.03 19.79
N ILE A 171 -23.64 -1.73 20.63
CA ILE A 171 -23.09 -0.36 20.81
C ILE A 171 -22.31 0.04 19.56
N THR A 172 -21.43 -0.84 19.06
CA THR A 172 -20.72 -0.57 17.80
C THR A 172 -21.65 -0.51 16.62
N LYS A 173 -22.80 -1.22 16.61
CA LYS A 173 -23.84 -1.09 15.55
C LYS A 173 -24.47 0.29 15.54
N LEU A 174 -24.77 0.87 16.72
CA LEU A 174 -25.30 2.24 16.80
C LEU A 174 -24.28 3.26 16.29
N ILE A 175 -23.02 3.14 16.70
CA ILE A 175 -21.94 4.03 16.27
C ILE A 175 -21.73 3.94 14.77
N VAL A 176 -21.65 2.74 14.22
CA VAL A 176 -21.48 2.51 12.77
C VAL A 176 -22.71 3.04 12.00
N GLY A 177 -23.93 2.85 12.51
CA GLY A 177 -25.15 3.39 11.90
C GLY A 177 -25.12 4.92 11.78
N ALA A 178 -24.56 5.62 12.75
CA ALA A 178 -24.37 7.07 12.71
C ALA A 178 -23.27 7.51 11.71
N LEU A 179 -22.15 6.77 11.67
CA LEU A 179 -21.01 7.10 10.80
C LEU A 179 -21.20 6.68 9.35
N THR A 180 -21.90 5.56 9.12
CA THR A 180 -22.08 4.94 7.81
C THR A 180 -23.51 4.42 7.64
N PRO A 181 -24.51 5.29 7.45
CA PRO A 181 -25.93 4.88 7.35
C PRO A 181 -26.21 3.87 6.22
N THR A 182 -25.38 3.90 5.16
CA THR A 182 -25.49 2.99 4.01
C THR A 182 -24.81 1.63 4.23
N GLY A 183 -24.24 1.40 5.42
CA GLY A 183 -23.49 0.18 5.74
C GLY A 183 -22.08 0.10 5.13
N LYS A 184 -21.69 1.09 4.35
CA LYS A 184 -20.35 1.22 3.77
C LYS A 184 -19.95 2.67 3.64
N LYS A 185 -18.67 2.95 3.73
CA LYS A 185 -18.09 4.28 3.44
C LYS A 185 -17.18 4.16 2.23
N THR A 186 -17.33 5.08 1.31
CA THR A 186 -16.54 5.15 0.07
C THR A 186 -15.90 6.51 -0.03
N ASP A 187 -14.65 6.56 -0.41
CA ASP A 187 -13.94 7.82 -0.59
C ASP A 187 -12.95 7.75 -1.76
N TRP A 188 -12.70 8.94 -2.36
CA TRP A 188 -11.74 9.17 -3.43
C TRP A 188 -10.84 10.33 -3.06
N THR A 189 -9.55 10.14 -3.21
CA THR A 189 -8.60 11.24 -3.02
C THR A 189 -7.42 11.12 -3.98
N VAL A 190 -6.74 12.24 -4.21
CA VAL A 190 -5.45 12.26 -4.86
C VAL A 190 -4.39 11.81 -3.86
N PHE A 191 -3.41 11.06 -4.32
CA PHE A 191 -2.24 10.71 -3.54
C PHE A 191 -0.96 11.12 -4.25
N TYR A 192 0.08 11.31 -3.47
CA TYR A 192 1.43 11.51 -3.96
C TYR A 192 2.41 10.68 -3.15
N GLY A 193 3.53 10.35 -3.77
CA GLY A 193 4.50 9.51 -3.12
C GLY A 193 5.76 9.33 -3.94
N PHE A 194 6.51 8.36 -3.52
CA PHE A 194 7.75 7.99 -4.15
C PHE A 194 7.93 6.48 -4.07
N GLY A 195 8.35 5.89 -5.17
CA GLY A 195 8.60 4.48 -5.25
C GLY A 195 9.88 4.14 -5.97
N GLY A 196 10.21 2.87 -5.95
CA GLY A 196 11.35 2.35 -6.65
C GLY A 196 11.41 0.84 -6.59
N GLY A 197 12.33 0.27 -7.35
CA GLY A 197 12.43 -1.18 -7.39
C GLY A 197 13.62 -1.68 -8.19
N ILE A 198 13.59 -3.00 -8.38
CA ILE A 198 14.63 -3.76 -9.04
C ILE A 198 13.97 -4.70 -10.03
N ASP A 199 14.46 -4.70 -11.27
CA ASP A 199 14.17 -5.72 -12.27
C ASP A 199 15.35 -6.68 -12.37
N PHE A 200 15.12 -7.96 -12.09
CA PHE A 200 16.07 -9.04 -12.30
C PHE A 200 15.80 -9.68 -13.66
N LEU A 201 16.65 -9.43 -14.65
CA LEU A 201 16.47 -9.91 -16.02
C LEU A 201 16.90 -11.38 -16.14
N PHE A 202 15.95 -12.27 -16.43
CA PHE A 202 16.22 -13.65 -16.81
C PHE A 202 16.54 -13.76 -18.31
N SER A 203 15.90 -12.90 -19.11
CA SER A 203 16.17 -12.79 -20.54
C SER A 203 15.97 -11.34 -21.00
N LYS A 204 16.19 -11.06 -22.29
CA LYS A 204 15.89 -9.76 -22.89
C LYS A 204 14.40 -9.38 -22.83
N HIS A 205 13.52 -10.37 -22.66
CA HIS A 205 12.07 -10.19 -22.68
C HIS A 205 11.37 -10.41 -21.34
N ILE A 206 12.02 -11.07 -20.38
CA ILE A 206 11.41 -11.44 -19.10
C ILE A 206 12.31 -11.03 -17.94
N ALA A 207 11.73 -10.34 -16.99
CA ALA A 207 12.36 -10.00 -15.72
C ALA A 207 11.41 -10.32 -14.55
N LEU A 208 11.95 -10.49 -13.36
CA LEU A 208 11.23 -10.40 -12.10
C LEU A 208 11.37 -8.98 -11.57
N ARG A 209 10.27 -8.30 -11.37
CA ARG A 209 10.23 -6.98 -10.74
C ARG A 209 9.86 -7.11 -9.28
N VAL A 210 10.61 -6.42 -8.43
CA VAL A 210 10.31 -6.19 -7.02
C VAL A 210 10.31 -4.69 -6.81
N GLN A 211 9.22 -4.14 -6.29
CA GLN A 211 9.09 -2.70 -6.06
C GLN A 211 8.42 -2.38 -4.73
N ALA A 212 8.74 -1.21 -4.19
CA ALA A 212 8.12 -0.64 -3.02
C ALA A 212 7.78 0.83 -3.30
N ASP A 213 6.56 1.22 -2.95
CA ASP A 213 6.06 2.58 -3.09
C ASP A 213 5.60 3.07 -1.72
N LEU A 214 5.95 4.30 -1.40
CA LEU A 214 5.53 5.00 -0.20
C LEU A 214 4.58 6.11 -0.61
N VAL A 215 3.33 6.02 -0.19
CA VAL A 215 2.21 6.83 -0.67
C VAL A 215 1.60 7.60 0.48
N TYR A 216 1.37 8.88 0.28
CA TYR A 216 0.64 9.73 1.23
C TYR A 216 -0.71 10.11 0.65
N ASN A 217 -1.79 9.89 1.41
CA ASN A 217 -3.16 10.13 0.99
C ASN A 217 -4.02 10.70 2.12
N HIS A 218 -5.19 11.22 1.76
CA HIS A 218 -6.15 11.90 2.63
C HIS A 218 -7.51 11.20 2.67
N LEU A 219 -7.53 9.87 2.51
CA LEU A 219 -8.77 9.10 2.54
C LEU A 219 -9.51 9.24 3.87
N PHE A 220 -10.83 9.41 3.75
CA PHE A 220 -11.76 9.55 4.87
C PHE A 220 -11.44 10.71 5.82
N SER A 221 -10.90 11.81 5.30
CA SER A 221 -10.53 12.98 6.12
C SER A 221 -11.73 13.68 6.79
N ASP A 222 -12.94 13.37 6.37
CA ASP A 222 -14.19 13.80 7.02
C ASP A 222 -14.49 13.05 8.32
N ILE A 223 -13.95 11.84 8.49
CA ILE A 223 -14.14 10.99 9.68
C ILE A 223 -12.83 10.75 10.42
N LEU A 224 -11.75 10.47 9.69
CA LEU A 224 -10.45 10.12 10.25
C LEU A 224 -9.54 11.34 10.33
N GLN A 225 -8.63 11.33 11.29
CA GLN A 225 -7.54 12.31 11.33
C GLN A 225 -6.76 12.29 10.03
N ASP A 226 -6.59 13.46 9.45
CA ASP A 226 -6.01 13.65 8.14
C ASP A 226 -4.58 13.12 8.00
N GLY A 227 -4.25 12.73 6.78
CA GLY A 227 -2.92 12.27 6.39
C GLY A 227 -2.60 10.82 6.79
N ARG A 228 -2.52 9.97 5.80
CA ARG A 228 -2.21 8.55 5.95
C ARG A 228 -1.04 8.16 5.05
N LEU A 229 0.01 7.64 5.69
CA LEU A 229 1.13 7.03 4.98
C LEU A 229 0.83 5.55 4.76
N THR A 230 0.95 5.11 3.51
CA THR A 230 0.70 3.74 3.09
C THR A 230 1.91 3.22 2.33
N THR A 231 2.37 2.04 2.67
CA THR A 231 3.42 1.33 1.94
C THR A 231 2.78 0.30 1.05
N ARG A 232 3.12 0.32 -0.24
CA ARG A 232 2.75 -0.71 -1.21
C ARG A 232 3.99 -1.47 -1.61
N PHE A 233 3.94 -2.78 -1.52
CA PHE A 233 5.01 -3.68 -1.94
C PHE A 233 4.50 -4.62 -3.01
N SER A 234 5.19 -4.72 -4.15
CA SER A 234 4.73 -5.53 -5.28
C SER A 234 5.85 -6.41 -5.83
N VAL A 235 5.49 -7.62 -6.23
CA VAL A 235 6.41 -8.59 -6.85
C VAL A 235 5.73 -9.36 -7.96
N GLY A 236 6.40 -9.54 -9.09
CA GLY A 236 5.86 -10.31 -10.21
C GLY A 236 6.69 -10.23 -11.48
N PRO A 237 6.27 -10.94 -12.53
CA PRO A 237 6.88 -10.89 -13.83
C PRO A 237 6.73 -9.54 -14.50
N CYS A 238 7.79 -9.12 -15.20
CA CYS A 238 7.80 -7.95 -16.07
C CYS A 238 8.22 -8.38 -17.47
N PHE A 239 7.33 -8.17 -18.43
CA PHE A 239 7.55 -8.51 -19.85
C PHE A 239 8.05 -7.29 -20.61
N ASN A 240 9.19 -7.44 -21.25
CA ASN A 240 9.86 -6.41 -22.03
C ASN A 240 9.69 -6.69 -23.53
N PHE A 241 9.16 -5.75 -24.30
CA PHE A 241 8.88 -5.95 -25.71
C PHE A 241 9.04 -4.68 -26.55
N GLY A 242 8.98 -4.85 -27.89
CA GLY A 242 9.19 -3.76 -28.83
C GLY A 242 10.64 -3.63 -29.28
N LYS A 243 10.94 -2.59 -30.04
CA LYS A 243 12.26 -2.35 -30.63
C LYS A 243 13.28 -2.00 -29.56
N ASN A 244 14.54 -2.39 -29.78
CA ASN A 244 15.67 -1.99 -28.95
C ASN A 244 15.87 -0.47 -29.05
N ILE A 245 16.07 0.17 -27.91
CA ILE A 245 16.41 1.59 -27.85
C ILE A 245 17.93 1.73 -28.02
N PRO A 246 18.41 2.44 -29.02
CA PRO A 246 19.84 2.64 -29.22
C PRO A 246 20.51 3.35 -28.03
N LYS A 247 21.81 3.19 -27.93
CA LYS A 247 22.63 3.87 -26.88
C LYS A 247 22.66 5.37 -27.08
#